data_b0adef3eeb38b4e50a00861ceab5a214
#
_entry.id   b0adef3eeb38b4e50a00861ceab5a214
#
_cell.length_a   1.000
_cell.length_b   1.000
_cell.length_c   1.000
_cell.angle_alpha   90.00
_cell.angle_beta   90.00
_cell.angle_gamma   90.00
#
_symmetry.space_group_name_H-M   'P 1'
#
loop_
_entity.id
_entity.type
_entity.pdbx_description
1 polymer ?
#
loop_
_entity_poly.entity_id
_entity_poly.type
_entity_poly.pdbx_seq_one_letter_code
_entity_poly.pdbx_strand_id
1 'polypeptide(L)'
;MRPALDFTTLKVFIAVVDRESFVGASKALEMPTSNVSRCISQLEEKLNLQLIVRSTRHMKLTQAGQLLYARAKPLLEALEQTESELTQGQLQLKGPLRICIPNEIGPALLGSVIADFACQHPDVEISCVTNLSGLESLRDDLDLAIIVSRGQMEDSDYIARHLVTVPCTIVAAPSIIQRYGTPFHIQQFEELPCITTVSALKGAPWQFVSAKGRFETIEVNGHYRVNSGEMAGRAAVSGVGFAILSKQACQPYINDGRLIEIKFEQSAAPLHLFALYSNRRYLPAKTRALIDFIHQKLSRLPLVT
;
A
#
# COMPACT_ATOMS: atom_id res chain seq x y z
N MET A 1 -14.44 41.08 1.15
CA MET A 1 -13.28 40.24 1.40
C MET A 1 -13.75 39.03 2.24
N ARG A 2 -13.67 37.79 1.75
CA ARG A 2 -14.01 36.63 2.59
C ARG A 2 -13.02 36.56 3.75
N PRO A 3 -13.45 36.37 5.00
CA PRO A 3 -12.54 36.26 6.13
C PRO A 3 -11.63 35.05 5.91
N ALA A 4 -10.32 35.27 5.92
CA ALA A 4 -9.34 34.21 5.76
C ALA A 4 -9.47 33.20 6.92
N LEU A 5 -9.37 31.91 6.61
CA LEU A 5 -9.27 30.87 7.63
C LEU A 5 -7.98 31.10 8.43
N ASP A 6 -8.09 31.15 9.74
CA ASP A 6 -6.97 31.31 10.63
C ASP A 6 -6.33 29.94 10.91
N PHE A 7 -5.00 29.89 10.82
CA PHE A 7 -4.20 28.68 11.03
C PHE A 7 -4.41 28.06 12.42
N THR A 8 -4.48 28.89 13.45
CA THR A 8 -4.67 28.44 14.83
C THR A 8 -6.03 27.73 15.00
N THR A 9 -7.09 28.28 14.40
CA THR A 9 -8.41 27.68 14.47
C THR A 9 -8.50 26.36 13.71
N LEU A 10 -7.80 26.22 12.58
CA LEU A 10 -7.70 24.96 11.85
C LEU A 10 -6.91 23.90 12.65
N LYS A 11 -5.82 24.29 13.30
CA LYS A 11 -5.04 23.40 14.18
C LYS A 11 -5.90 22.87 15.33
N VAL A 12 -6.68 23.74 15.97
CA VAL A 12 -7.60 23.33 17.03
C VAL A 12 -8.68 22.38 16.52
N PHE A 13 -9.26 22.65 15.34
CA PHE A 13 -10.27 21.78 14.73
C PHE A 13 -9.69 20.38 14.45
N ILE A 14 -8.52 20.31 13.83
CA ILE A 14 -7.85 19.03 13.51
C ILE A 14 -7.53 18.25 14.80
N ALA A 15 -7.01 18.92 15.83
CA ALA A 15 -6.72 18.27 17.10
C ALA A 15 -7.98 17.71 17.79
N VAL A 16 -9.12 18.42 17.71
CA VAL A 16 -10.41 17.93 18.24
C VAL A 16 -10.86 16.69 17.50
N VAL A 17 -10.71 16.64 16.17
CA VAL A 17 -11.07 15.48 15.36
C VAL A 17 -10.16 14.29 15.62
N ASP A 18 -8.83 14.50 15.64
CA ASP A 18 -7.85 13.45 15.88
C ASP A 18 -7.97 12.79 17.27
N ARG A 19 -8.39 13.58 18.28
CA ARG A 19 -8.58 13.10 19.66
C ARG A 19 -10.01 12.67 19.94
N GLU A 20 -10.91 12.84 19.01
CA GLU A 20 -12.36 12.61 19.17
C GLU A 20 -12.94 13.24 20.44
N SER A 21 -12.25 14.27 20.98
CA SER A 21 -12.54 14.86 22.30
C SER A 21 -12.01 16.29 22.42
N PHE A 22 -12.86 17.20 22.90
CA PHE A 22 -12.47 18.57 23.25
C PHE A 22 -11.47 18.62 24.41
N VAL A 23 -11.62 17.71 25.39
CA VAL A 23 -10.69 17.59 26.50
C VAL A 23 -9.37 16.99 26.04
N GLY A 24 -9.41 16.00 25.14
CA GLY A 24 -8.21 15.44 24.54
C GLY A 24 -7.42 16.47 23.73
N ALA A 25 -8.10 17.28 22.93
CA ALA A 25 -7.49 18.38 22.17
C ALA A 25 -6.92 19.48 23.10
N SER A 26 -7.65 19.82 24.16
CA SER A 26 -7.21 20.77 25.21
C SER A 26 -5.86 20.38 25.80
N LYS A 27 -5.70 19.11 26.17
CA LYS A 27 -4.44 18.57 26.71
C LYS A 27 -3.33 18.56 25.64
N ALA A 28 -3.64 18.15 24.42
CA ALA A 28 -2.65 18.07 23.33
C ALA A 28 -2.15 19.44 22.89
N LEU A 29 -2.98 20.49 22.99
CA LEU A 29 -2.64 21.85 22.58
C LEU A 29 -2.24 22.75 23.76
N GLU A 30 -2.18 22.21 24.99
CA GLU A 30 -1.88 22.96 26.22
C GLU A 30 -2.74 24.22 26.41
N MET A 31 -4.03 24.13 26.05
CA MET A 31 -4.95 25.26 26.13
C MET A 31 -6.26 24.88 26.86
N PRO A 32 -6.92 25.85 27.54
CA PRO A 32 -8.19 25.58 28.21
C PRO A 32 -9.26 25.03 27.28
N THR A 33 -10.07 24.07 27.74
CA THR A 33 -11.15 23.45 26.96
C THR A 33 -12.19 24.49 26.49
N SER A 34 -12.42 25.55 27.27
CA SER A 34 -13.27 26.68 26.88
C SER A 34 -12.73 27.41 25.63
N ASN A 35 -11.42 27.56 25.52
CA ASN A 35 -10.78 28.15 24.35
C ASN A 35 -10.90 27.25 23.13
N VAL A 36 -10.69 25.94 23.28
CA VAL A 36 -10.91 24.95 22.24
C VAL A 36 -12.33 25.03 21.70
N SER A 37 -13.34 25.06 22.61
CA SER A 37 -14.75 25.16 22.21
C SER A 37 -15.06 26.48 21.48
N ARG A 38 -14.49 27.59 21.95
CA ARG A 38 -14.65 28.90 21.34
C ARG A 38 -14.05 28.96 19.93
N CYS A 39 -12.85 28.39 19.74
CA CYS A 39 -12.20 28.30 18.42
C CYS A 39 -13.06 27.53 17.41
N ILE A 40 -13.64 26.40 17.82
CA ILE A 40 -14.54 25.63 16.93
C ILE A 40 -15.78 26.44 16.58
N SER A 41 -16.45 27.09 17.56
CA SER A 41 -17.62 27.91 17.29
C SER A 41 -17.32 29.08 16.35
N GLN A 42 -16.18 29.74 16.53
CA GLN A 42 -15.73 30.82 15.64
C GLN A 42 -15.43 30.31 14.22
N LEU A 43 -14.89 29.09 14.08
CA LEU A 43 -14.65 28.49 12.78
C LEU A 43 -15.95 28.18 12.05
N GLU A 44 -16.92 27.58 12.76
CA GLU A 44 -18.25 27.27 12.24
C GLU A 44 -19.01 28.54 11.84
N GLU A 45 -18.94 29.58 12.66
CA GLU A 45 -19.53 30.89 12.38
C GLU A 45 -18.89 31.54 11.15
N LYS A 46 -17.57 31.58 11.04
CA LYS A 46 -16.84 32.11 9.89
C LYS A 46 -17.20 31.41 8.58
N LEU A 47 -17.42 30.10 8.63
CA LEU A 47 -17.77 29.29 7.46
C LEU A 47 -19.29 29.31 7.20
N ASN A 48 -20.07 29.73 8.18
CA ASN A 48 -21.53 29.60 8.22
C ASN A 48 -21.97 28.13 7.99
N LEU A 49 -21.22 27.19 8.56
CA LEU A 49 -21.42 25.75 8.44
C LEU A 49 -21.13 25.08 9.79
N GLN A 50 -21.96 24.11 10.16
CA GLN A 50 -21.66 23.23 11.27
C GLN A 50 -20.67 22.17 10.81
N LEU A 51 -19.56 22.02 11.54
CA LEU A 51 -18.51 21.05 11.25
C LEU A 51 -18.58 19.81 12.15
N ILE A 52 -19.03 20.03 13.41
CA ILE A 52 -19.08 18.99 14.44
C ILE A 52 -20.49 18.91 15.01
N VAL A 53 -21.07 17.72 15.00
CA VAL A 53 -22.31 17.40 15.72
C VAL A 53 -21.96 16.87 17.08
N ARG A 54 -22.39 17.59 18.14
CA ARG A 54 -22.23 17.18 19.53
C ARG A 54 -23.43 16.37 19.98
N SER A 55 -23.24 15.13 20.35
CA SER A 55 -24.21 14.37 21.14
C SER A 55 -23.63 14.10 22.53
N THR A 56 -24.49 13.84 23.49
CA THR A 56 -24.06 13.57 24.88
C THR A 56 -23.16 12.33 25.03
N ARG A 57 -23.03 11.51 24.00
CA ARG A 57 -22.27 10.26 24.02
C ARG A 57 -21.17 10.17 22.95
N HIS A 58 -21.30 10.89 21.82
CA HIS A 58 -20.36 10.81 20.71
C HIS A 58 -20.21 12.14 20.00
N MET A 59 -19.01 12.44 19.55
CA MET A 59 -18.71 13.49 18.58
C MET A 59 -18.73 12.91 17.17
N LYS A 60 -19.43 13.55 16.24
CA LYS A 60 -19.42 13.17 14.82
C LYS A 60 -19.15 14.38 13.94
N LEU A 61 -18.39 14.18 12.87
CA LEU A 61 -18.20 15.19 11.84
C LEU A 61 -19.44 15.27 10.93
N THR A 62 -19.80 16.48 10.54
CA THR A 62 -20.69 16.70 9.39
C THR A 62 -19.96 16.40 8.08
N GLN A 63 -20.68 16.36 6.96
CA GLN A 63 -20.06 16.24 5.64
C GLN A 63 -19.07 17.40 5.37
N ALA A 64 -19.44 18.64 5.77
CA ALA A 64 -18.55 19.80 5.69
C ALA A 64 -17.31 19.64 6.58
N GLY A 65 -17.48 19.10 7.81
CA GLY A 65 -16.39 18.80 8.72
C GLY A 65 -15.42 17.75 8.17
N GLN A 66 -15.95 16.68 7.58
CA GLN A 66 -15.13 15.65 6.92
C GLN A 66 -14.32 16.23 5.76
N LEU A 67 -14.95 17.03 4.91
CA LEU A 67 -14.28 17.69 3.79
C LEU A 67 -13.17 18.62 4.28
N LEU A 68 -13.47 19.47 5.28
CA LEU A 68 -12.48 20.40 5.84
C LEU A 68 -11.31 19.63 6.46
N TYR A 69 -11.58 18.61 7.25
CA TYR A 69 -10.54 17.78 7.87
C TYR A 69 -9.63 17.12 6.82
N ALA A 70 -10.22 16.45 5.83
CA ALA A 70 -9.47 15.77 4.77
C ALA A 70 -8.58 16.72 3.95
N ARG A 71 -9.01 17.99 3.79
CA ARG A 71 -8.26 18.98 3.00
C ARG A 71 -7.27 19.78 3.85
N ALA A 72 -7.63 20.13 5.07
CA ALA A 72 -6.81 21.02 5.91
C ALA A 72 -5.68 20.27 6.65
N LYS A 73 -5.91 19.04 7.10
CA LYS A 73 -4.91 18.25 7.84
C LYS A 73 -3.58 18.12 7.10
N PRO A 74 -3.52 17.69 5.82
CA PRO A 74 -2.24 17.55 5.11
C PRO A 74 -1.53 18.89 4.88
N LEU A 75 -2.29 19.98 4.75
CA LEU A 75 -1.69 21.31 4.57
C LEU A 75 -1.06 21.81 5.88
N LEU A 76 -1.72 21.53 7.00
CA LEU A 76 -1.19 21.84 8.33
C LEU A 76 0.10 21.07 8.61
N GLU A 77 0.08 19.75 8.38
CA GLU A 77 1.25 18.89 8.54
C GLU A 77 2.43 19.35 7.67
N ALA A 78 2.16 19.74 6.41
CA ALA A 78 3.20 20.25 5.50
C ALA A 78 3.79 21.58 5.98
N LEU A 79 2.98 22.46 6.58
CA LEU A 79 3.45 23.74 7.11
C LEU A 79 4.28 23.56 8.38
N GLU A 80 3.82 22.73 9.33
CA GLU A 80 4.56 22.38 10.55
C GLU A 80 5.91 21.74 10.23
N GLN A 81 5.94 20.91 9.19
CA GLN A 81 7.17 20.32 8.70
C GLN A 81 8.12 21.36 8.11
N THR A 82 7.61 22.28 7.28
CA THR A 82 8.43 23.38 6.72
C THR A 82 9.03 24.24 7.83
N GLU A 83 8.25 24.54 8.85
CA GLU A 83 8.71 25.28 10.03
C GLU A 83 9.82 24.52 10.78
N SER A 84 9.65 23.19 10.93
CA SER A 84 10.68 22.32 11.52
C SER A 84 11.95 22.25 10.68
N GLU A 85 11.82 22.17 9.35
CA GLU A 85 12.96 22.18 8.41
C GLU A 85 13.78 23.47 8.51
N LEU A 86 13.10 24.61 8.65
CA LEU A 86 13.73 25.91 8.76
C LEU A 86 14.43 26.14 10.12
N THR A 87 13.87 25.56 11.19
CA THR A 87 14.35 25.83 12.56
C THR A 87 15.42 24.85 13.05
N GLN A 88 15.51 23.63 12.53
CA GLN A 88 16.36 22.57 13.10
C GLN A 88 17.43 22.01 12.17
N GLY A 89 17.46 22.37 10.90
CA GLY A 89 18.49 21.89 9.95
C GLY A 89 18.52 20.36 9.74
N GLN A 90 17.65 19.61 10.42
CA GLN A 90 17.45 18.16 10.27
C GLN A 90 15.97 17.81 10.30
N LEU A 91 15.52 17.12 9.28
CA LEU A 91 14.18 16.56 9.16
C LEU A 91 13.91 15.51 10.27
N GLN A 92 13.33 15.91 11.38
CA GLN A 92 12.76 14.93 12.31
C GLN A 92 11.45 14.40 11.73
N LEU A 93 11.49 13.17 11.23
CA LEU A 93 10.29 12.46 10.80
C LEU A 93 9.52 12.01 12.05
N LYS A 94 8.24 12.45 12.20
CA LYS A 94 7.42 12.12 13.38
C LYS A 94 5.93 12.04 13.08
N GLY A 95 5.20 11.38 13.98
CA GLY A 95 3.74 11.27 13.94
C GLY A 95 3.21 10.11 13.12
N PRO A 96 1.87 9.97 12.97
CA PRO A 96 1.23 8.80 12.39
C PRO A 96 1.51 8.68 10.89
N LEU A 97 1.81 7.47 10.43
CA LEU A 97 2.00 7.10 9.03
C LEU A 97 1.20 5.83 8.75
N ARG A 98 0.10 5.98 8.02
CA ARG A 98 -0.83 4.90 7.69
C ARG A 98 -0.53 4.37 6.30
N ILE A 99 -0.15 3.11 6.22
CA ILE A 99 0.24 2.48 4.97
C ILE A 99 -0.55 1.21 4.71
N CYS A 100 -0.78 0.94 3.43
CA CYS A 100 -1.35 -0.31 2.96
C CYS A 100 -0.38 -0.99 2.02
N ILE A 101 -0.17 -2.31 2.19
CA ILE A 101 0.69 -3.12 1.33
C ILE A 101 -0.12 -4.27 0.71
N PRO A 102 0.29 -4.79 -0.46
CA PRO A 102 -0.42 -5.89 -1.10
C PRO A 102 -0.27 -7.17 -0.28
N ASN A 103 -1.38 -7.89 -0.04
CA ASN A 103 -1.37 -9.13 0.74
C ASN A 103 -0.54 -10.24 0.10
N GLU A 104 -0.46 -10.25 -1.22
CA GLU A 104 0.15 -11.33 -2.00
C GLU A 104 1.66 -11.44 -1.79
N ILE A 105 2.37 -10.33 -1.83
CA ILE A 105 3.84 -10.26 -1.80
C ILE A 105 4.34 -9.27 -0.74
N GLY A 106 3.48 -8.34 -0.29
CA GLY A 106 3.86 -7.26 0.60
C GLY A 106 4.53 -7.73 1.88
N PRO A 107 3.93 -8.62 2.70
CA PRO A 107 4.54 -9.05 3.95
C PRO A 107 5.94 -9.66 3.78
N ALA A 108 6.11 -10.50 2.76
CA ALA A 108 7.39 -11.18 2.51
C ALA A 108 8.47 -10.23 1.97
N LEU A 109 8.10 -9.24 1.15
CA LEU A 109 9.03 -8.34 0.48
C LEU A 109 9.29 -7.07 1.28
N LEU A 110 8.26 -6.52 1.91
CA LEU A 110 8.29 -5.19 2.54
C LEU A 110 8.34 -5.25 4.07
N GLY A 111 7.97 -6.38 4.69
CA GLY A 111 7.84 -6.47 6.14
C GLY A 111 9.12 -6.08 6.88
N SER A 112 10.26 -6.66 6.51
CA SER A 112 11.56 -6.30 7.10
C SER A 112 11.98 -4.87 6.76
N VAL A 113 11.70 -4.41 5.54
CA VAL A 113 12.05 -3.05 5.10
C VAL A 113 11.30 -2.00 5.90
N ILE A 114 9.99 -2.21 6.14
CA ILE A 114 9.17 -1.31 6.95
C ILE A 114 9.62 -1.35 8.42
N ALA A 115 9.96 -2.52 8.94
CA ALA A 115 10.50 -2.66 10.30
C ALA A 115 11.85 -1.94 10.45
N ASP A 116 12.76 -2.06 9.47
CA ASP A 116 14.03 -1.32 9.46
C ASP A 116 13.81 0.19 9.49
N PHE A 117 12.83 0.69 8.72
CA PHE A 117 12.48 2.11 8.71
C PHE A 117 11.93 2.55 10.07
N ALA A 118 11.05 1.77 10.68
CA ALA A 118 10.52 2.06 12.03
C ALA A 118 11.65 2.13 13.09
N CYS A 119 12.62 1.22 13.03
CA CYS A 119 13.78 1.26 13.92
C CYS A 119 14.64 2.52 13.74
N GLN A 120 14.78 3.03 12.50
CA GLN A 120 15.57 4.23 12.22
C GLN A 120 14.82 5.53 12.53
N HIS A 121 13.48 5.48 12.58
CA HIS A 121 12.62 6.63 12.81
C HIS A 121 11.60 6.34 13.92
N PRO A 122 12.04 6.24 15.19
CA PRO A 122 11.19 5.81 16.31
C PRO A 122 10.03 6.79 16.60
N ASP A 123 10.14 8.04 16.17
CA ASP A 123 9.09 9.05 16.33
C ASP A 123 7.98 8.95 15.26
N VAL A 124 8.12 8.04 14.28
CA VAL A 124 7.08 7.76 13.26
C VAL A 124 6.22 6.59 13.73
N GLU A 125 4.95 6.85 13.95
CA GLU A 125 3.97 5.85 14.37
C GLU A 125 3.40 5.13 13.15
N ILE A 126 3.98 4.00 12.76
CA ILE A 126 3.56 3.27 11.55
C ILE A 126 2.37 2.37 11.84
N SER A 127 1.28 2.57 11.07
CA SER A 127 0.16 1.63 10.98
C SER A 127 0.15 1.01 9.60
N CYS A 128 0.44 -0.30 9.53
CA CYS A 128 0.52 -1.04 8.27
C CYS A 128 -0.58 -2.09 8.20
N VAL A 129 -1.38 -2.03 7.14
CA VAL A 129 -2.41 -3.04 6.86
C VAL A 129 -2.14 -3.72 5.52
N THR A 130 -2.63 -4.95 5.36
CA THR A 130 -2.58 -5.65 4.07
C THR A 130 -3.92 -5.59 3.38
N ASN A 131 -3.94 -5.48 2.06
CA ASN A 131 -5.16 -5.45 1.27
C ASN A 131 -5.06 -6.30 0.00
N LEU A 132 -6.23 -6.78 -0.45
CA LEU A 132 -6.40 -7.61 -1.64
C LEU A 132 -6.67 -6.79 -2.90
N SER A 133 -7.26 -5.64 -2.75
CA SER A 133 -7.78 -4.83 -3.86
C SER A 133 -6.78 -3.74 -4.23
N GLY A 134 -6.49 -3.58 -5.51
CA GLY A 134 -5.62 -2.56 -6.07
C GLY A 134 -6.06 -1.11 -5.71
N LEU A 135 -6.34 -0.31 -6.72
CA LEU A 135 -6.74 1.12 -6.56
C LEU A 135 -8.01 1.33 -5.71
N GLU A 136 -8.93 0.38 -5.74
CA GLU A 136 -10.21 0.45 -4.98
C GLU A 136 -10.03 0.44 -3.45
N SER A 137 -8.84 0.07 -2.98
CA SER A 137 -8.52 0.03 -1.54
C SER A 137 -7.89 1.31 -1.01
N LEU A 138 -7.68 2.29 -1.86
CA LEU A 138 -7.20 3.60 -1.44
C LEU A 138 -8.32 4.33 -0.69
N ARG A 139 -8.27 4.21 0.64
CA ARG A 139 -9.15 4.92 1.54
C ARG A 139 -8.56 6.30 1.80
N ASP A 140 -9.44 7.28 2.03
CA ASP A 140 -9.04 8.67 2.30
C ASP A 140 -8.15 8.83 3.55
N ASP A 141 -8.09 7.80 4.39
CA ASP A 141 -7.32 7.76 5.63
C ASP A 141 -5.90 7.19 5.48
N LEU A 142 -5.48 6.77 4.28
CA LEU A 142 -4.13 6.24 4.02
C LEU A 142 -3.21 7.34 3.49
N ASP A 143 -1.97 7.34 4.00
CA ASP A 143 -0.90 8.23 3.54
C ASP A 143 -0.15 7.63 2.32
N LEU A 144 -0.12 6.30 2.25
CA LEU A 144 0.59 5.55 1.22
C LEU A 144 -0.07 4.19 0.99
N ALA A 145 -0.32 3.83 -0.25
CA ALA A 145 -0.63 2.46 -0.62
C ALA A 145 0.45 1.90 -1.55
N ILE A 146 0.89 0.69 -1.28
CA ILE A 146 1.75 -0.05 -2.21
C ILE A 146 0.87 -1.08 -2.90
N ILE A 147 0.88 -1.07 -4.22
CA ILE A 147 0.10 -2.00 -5.03
C ILE A 147 0.99 -2.81 -5.95
N VAL A 148 0.48 -3.94 -6.41
CA VAL A 148 1.09 -4.73 -7.49
C VAL A 148 0.28 -4.60 -8.77
N SER A 149 0.97 -4.58 -9.90
CA SER A 149 0.37 -4.64 -11.23
C SER A 149 1.17 -5.57 -12.12
N ARG A 150 0.50 -6.17 -13.11
CA ARG A 150 1.11 -6.79 -14.29
C ARG A 150 0.65 -6.00 -15.51
N GLY A 151 1.61 -5.47 -16.28
CA GLY A 151 1.31 -4.62 -17.44
C GLY A 151 1.05 -3.15 -17.08
N GLN A 152 0.29 -2.46 -17.92
CA GLN A 152 -0.01 -1.03 -17.73
C GLN A 152 -1.01 -0.83 -16.59
N MET A 153 -0.76 0.21 -15.79
CA MET A 153 -1.72 0.67 -14.79
C MET A 153 -2.88 1.42 -15.46
N GLU A 154 -4.07 1.25 -14.91
CA GLU A 154 -5.23 2.08 -15.25
C GLU A 154 -5.00 3.53 -14.80
N ASP A 155 -5.52 4.50 -15.56
CA ASP A 155 -5.46 5.91 -15.19
C ASP A 155 -6.18 6.14 -13.86
N SER A 156 -5.58 6.93 -12.99
CA SER A 156 -6.13 7.25 -11.67
C SER A 156 -5.72 8.64 -11.23
N ASP A 157 -6.48 9.22 -10.30
CA ASP A 157 -6.18 10.51 -9.66
C ASP A 157 -4.99 10.47 -8.70
N TYR A 158 -4.34 9.32 -8.56
CA TYR A 158 -3.20 9.11 -7.67
C TYR A 158 -1.89 9.21 -8.44
N ILE A 159 -0.86 9.70 -7.73
CA ILE A 159 0.50 9.63 -8.24
C ILE A 159 1.01 8.22 -8.01
N ALA A 160 1.48 7.57 -9.08
CA ALA A 160 2.09 6.27 -9.04
C ALA A 160 3.61 6.39 -9.24
N ARG A 161 4.38 5.93 -8.25
CA ARG A 161 5.84 5.83 -8.37
C ARG A 161 6.26 4.37 -8.39
N HIS A 162 6.90 3.96 -9.48
CA HIS A 162 7.46 2.60 -9.57
C HIS A 162 8.55 2.39 -8.51
N LEU A 163 8.45 1.30 -7.75
CA LEU A 163 9.40 0.93 -6.70
C LEU A 163 10.37 -0.15 -7.17
N VAL A 164 9.83 -1.24 -7.69
CA VAL A 164 10.63 -2.40 -8.11
C VAL A 164 9.83 -3.30 -9.06
N THR A 165 10.55 -4.01 -9.91
CA THR A 165 10.02 -5.10 -10.74
C THR A 165 10.49 -6.43 -10.15
N VAL A 166 9.55 -7.32 -9.83
CA VAL A 166 9.80 -8.63 -9.23
C VAL A 166 9.62 -9.70 -10.30
N PRO A 167 10.70 -10.38 -10.72
CA PRO A 167 10.61 -11.48 -11.66
C PRO A 167 9.74 -12.62 -11.13
N CYS A 168 8.93 -13.21 -12.00
CA CYS A 168 8.12 -14.37 -11.71
C CYS A 168 8.59 -15.57 -12.50
N THR A 169 8.28 -16.77 -11.99
CA THR A 169 8.55 -18.03 -12.66
C THR A 169 7.39 -19.00 -12.47
N ILE A 170 7.33 -20.02 -13.32
CA ILE A 170 6.35 -21.09 -13.22
C ILE A 170 7.01 -22.25 -12.50
N VAL A 171 6.31 -22.77 -11.50
CA VAL A 171 6.81 -23.89 -10.70
C VAL A 171 5.75 -24.96 -10.48
N ALA A 172 6.21 -26.18 -10.26
CA ALA A 172 5.39 -27.29 -9.80
C ALA A 172 6.21 -28.25 -8.96
N ALA A 173 5.55 -29.02 -8.07
CA ALA A 173 6.22 -30.12 -7.38
C ALA A 173 6.59 -31.26 -8.35
N PRO A 174 7.64 -32.07 -8.05
CA PRO A 174 7.99 -33.23 -8.86
C PRO A 174 6.82 -34.20 -9.09
N SER A 175 5.93 -34.36 -8.12
CA SER A 175 4.72 -35.21 -8.23
C SER A 175 3.75 -34.73 -9.32
N ILE A 176 3.63 -33.41 -9.52
CA ILE A 176 2.80 -32.85 -10.59
C ILE A 176 3.42 -33.12 -11.94
N ILE A 177 4.72 -32.94 -12.06
CA ILE A 177 5.44 -33.23 -13.30
C ILE A 177 5.35 -34.73 -13.63
N GLN A 178 5.48 -35.60 -12.64
CA GLN A 178 5.33 -37.05 -12.83
C GLN A 178 3.93 -37.42 -13.31
N ARG A 179 2.89 -36.73 -12.82
CA ARG A 179 1.50 -37.05 -13.12
C ARG A 179 1.01 -36.48 -14.45
N TYR A 180 1.41 -35.26 -14.79
CA TYR A 180 0.89 -34.51 -15.93
C TYR A 180 1.91 -34.24 -17.02
N GLY A 181 3.19 -34.57 -16.79
CA GLY A 181 4.29 -34.23 -17.67
C GLY A 181 4.75 -32.79 -17.51
N THR A 182 5.86 -32.45 -18.20
CA THR A 182 6.33 -31.07 -18.30
C THR A 182 5.62 -30.41 -19.48
N PRO A 183 4.89 -29.31 -19.28
CA PRO A 183 4.25 -28.58 -20.38
C PRO A 183 5.28 -28.05 -21.39
N PHE A 184 4.93 -28.09 -22.68
CA PHE A 184 5.83 -27.62 -23.77
C PHE A 184 5.49 -26.20 -24.25
N HIS A 185 4.25 -25.75 -24.03
CA HIS A 185 3.76 -24.41 -24.36
C HIS A 185 2.71 -23.94 -23.35
N ILE A 186 2.55 -22.63 -23.26
CA ILE A 186 1.76 -21.99 -22.21
C ILE A 186 0.26 -22.31 -22.30
N GLN A 187 -0.28 -22.58 -23.48
CA GLN A 187 -1.71 -22.91 -23.67
C GLN A 187 -2.13 -24.20 -22.96
N GLN A 188 -1.19 -25.12 -22.71
CA GLN A 188 -1.52 -26.34 -21.97
C GLN A 188 -2.02 -26.09 -20.53
N PHE A 189 -1.73 -24.93 -19.97
CA PHE A 189 -2.23 -24.57 -18.61
C PHE A 189 -3.74 -24.36 -18.56
N GLU A 190 -4.44 -24.21 -19.67
CA GLU A 190 -5.91 -24.17 -19.70
C GLU A 190 -6.54 -25.48 -19.17
N GLU A 191 -5.86 -26.62 -19.38
CA GLU A 191 -6.35 -27.95 -19.00
C GLU A 191 -5.62 -28.53 -17.76
N LEU A 192 -4.50 -27.94 -17.36
CA LEU A 192 -3.69 -28.44 -16.26
C LEU A 192 -4.16 -27.88 -14.91
N PRO A 193 -3.92 -28.61 -13.80
CA PRO A 193 -4.26 -28.09 -12.46
C PRO A 193 -3.40 -26.89 -12.10
N CYS A 194 -4.01 -25.73 -12.00
CA CYS A 194 -3.32 -24.49 -11.67
C CYS A 194 -3.76 -23.91 -10.34
N ILE A 195 -2.81 -23.31 -9.64
CA ILE A 195 -3.02 -22.52 -8.43
C ILE A 195 -3.15 -21.06 -8.84
N THR A 196 -4.25 -20.41 -8.47
CA THR A 196 -4.48 -19.01 -8.81
C THR A 196 -4.52 -18.13 -7.57
N THR A 197 -4.07 -16.88 -7.70
CA THR A 197 -4.19 -15.88 -6.64
C THR A 197 -5.35 -14.93 -6.94
N VAL A 198 -6.24 -14.77 -5.94
CA VAL A 198 -7.33 -13.79 -5.95
C VAL A 198 -6.74 -12.48 -5.42
N SER A 199 -5.96 -11.80 -6.25
CA SER A 199 -5.29 -10.56 -5.89
C SER A 199 -5.85 -9.38 -6.67
N ALA A 200 -5.24 -8.22 -6.47
CA ALA A 200 -5.44 -7.02 -7.28
C ALA A 200 -5.34 -7.25 -8.80
N LEU A 201 -4.85 -8.40 -9.22
CA LEU A 201 -4.76 -8.85 -10.61
C LEU A 201 -6.10 -9.39 -11.15
N LYS A 202 -7.22 -9.16 -10.47
CA LYS A 202 -8.59 -9.50 -10.89
C LYS A 202 -8.77 -10.98 -11.29
N GLY A 203 -8.02 -11.89 -10.65
CA GLY A 203 -8.11 -13.32 -10.93
C GLY A 203 -7.49 -13.77 -12.26
N ALA A 204 -6.77 -12.88 -12.95
CA ALA A 204 -6.02 -13.21 -14.18
C ALA A 204 -4.50 -13.24 -13.93
N PRO A 205 -4.00 -14.13 -13.06
CA PRO A 205 -2.61 -14.18 -12.65
C PRO A 205 -1.68 -14.73 -13.73
N TRP A 206 -2.22 -15.45 -14.69
CA TRP A 206 -1.47 -16.20 -15.69
C TRP A 206 -1.24 -15.34 -16.93
N GLN A 207 -0.33 -14.38 -16.78
CA GLN A 207 0.16 -13.56 -17.88
C GLN A 207 1.61 -13.92 -18.20
N PHE A 208 1.89 -13.96 -19.48
CA PHE A 208 3.21 -14.24 -20.04
C PHE A 208 3.68 -13.04 -20.86
N VAL A 209 4.98 -12.90 -21.00
CA VAL A 209 5.59 -11.89 -21.84
C VAL A 209 6.52 -12.56 -22.84
N SER A 210 6.34 -12.28 -24.13
CA SER A 210 7.24 -12.76 -25.19
C SER A 210 8.53 -11.94 -25.23
N ALA A 211 9.54 -12.44 -25.92
CA ALA A 211 10.80 -11.72 -26.17
C ALA A 211 10.59 -10.35 -26.85
N LYS A 212 9.46 -10.16 -27.54
CA LYS A 212 9.06 -8.88 -28.18
C LYS A 212 8.26 -7.96 -27.25
N GLY A 213 8.13 -8.30 -25.96
CA GLY A 213 7.39 -7.50 -24.97
C GLY A 213 5.86 -7.57 -25.12
N ARG A 214 5.31 -8.52 -25.88
CA ARG A 214 3.86 -8.70 -25.98
C ARG A 214 3.35 -9.54 -24.83
N PHE A 215 2.28 -9.07 -24.18
CA PHE A 215 1.59 -9.81 -23.12
C PHE A 215 0.58 -10.78 -23.73
N GLU A 216 0.53 -11.97 -23.16
CA GLU A 216 -0.44 -13.01 -23.48
C GLU A 216 -1.04 -13.50 -22.15
N THR A 217 -2.37 -13.56 -22.09
CA THR A 217 -3.09 -14.02 -20.89
C THR A 217 -3.68 -15.40 -21.18
N ILE A 218 -3.44 -16.33 -20.28
CA ILE A 218 -3.99 -17.69 -20.36
C ILE A 218 -5.06 -17.84 -19.28
N GLU A 219 -6.26 -18.22 -19.69
CA GLU A 219 -7.34 -18.57 -18.78
C GLU A 219 -7.07 -19.97 -18.21
N VAL A 220 -6.79 -20.05 -16.94
CA VAL A 220 -6.46 -21.33 -16.28
C VAL A 220 -7.59 -21.82 -15.40
N ASN A 221 -7.77 -23.13 -15.35
CA ASN A 221 -8.72 -23.77 -14.47
C ASN A 221 -8.14 -23.86 -13.05
N GLY A 222 -8.27 -22.77 -12.29
CA GLY A 222 -7.79 -22.69 -10.92
C GLY A 222 -8.73 -23.32 -9.93
N HIS A 223 -8.59 -24.62 -9.65
CA HIS A 223 -9.37 -25.29 -8.61
C HIS A 223 -8.89 -24.99 -7.19
N TYR A 224 -7.70 -24.40 -7.03
CA TYR A 224 -7.18 -23.90 -5.76
C TYR A 224 -6.89 -22.42 -5.89
N ARG A 225 -7.67 -21.60 -5.18
CA ARG A 225 -7.61 -20.13 -5.27
C ARG A 225 -7.28 -19.55 -3.91
N VAL A 226 -6.24 -18.74 -3.83
CA VAL A 226 -5.75 -18.11 -2.59
C VAL A 226 -5.48 -16.63 -2.79
N ASN A 227 -5.35 -15.91 -1.71
CA ASN A 227 -5.05 -14.48 -1.71
C ASN A 227 -3.63 -14.13 -1.21
N SER A 228 -2.78 -15.13 -1.11
CA SER A 228 -1.42 -15.00 -0.60
C SER A 228 -0.46 -15.80 -1.46
N GLY A 229 0.65 -15.17 -1.88
CA GLY A 229 1.73 -15.85 -2.59
C GLY A 229 2.38 -16.95 -1.76
N GLU A 230 2.44 -16.78 -0.44
CA GLU A 230 2.95 -17.81 0.47
C GLU A 230 2.06 -19.06 0.46
N MET A 231 0.73 -18.87 0.55
CA MET A 231 -0.21 -19.99 0.47
C MET A 231 -0.12 -20.69 -0.89
N ALA A 232 0.00 -19.93 -1.98
CA ALA A 232 0.18 -20.49 -3.32
C ALA A 232 1.49 -21.30 -3.41
N GLY A 233 2.58 -20.80 -2.83
CA GLY A 233 3.85 -21.49 -2.79
C GLY A 233 3.80 -22.80 -2.00
N ARG A 234 3.16 -22.79 -0.83
CA ARG A 234 2.94 -24.01 -0.02
C ARG A 234 2.08 -25.03 -0.75
N ALA A 235 1.02 -24.58 -1.42
CA ALA A 235 0.18 -25.46 -2.23
C ALA A 235 0.96 -26.08 -3.41
N ALA A 236 1.80 -25.30 -4.09
CA ALA A 236 2.67 -25.79 -5.16
C ALA A 236 3.64 -26.88 -4.65
N VAL A 237 4.30 -26.63 -3.51
CA VAL A 237 5.19 -27.62 -2.85
C VAL A 237 4.43 -28.91 -2.45
N SER A 238 3.18 -28.77 -2.01
CA SER A 238 2.32 -29.92 -1.64
C SER A 238 1.77 -30.68 -2.86
N GLY A 239 2.06 -30.24 -4.09
CA GLY A 239 1.61 -30.93 -5.30
C GLY A 239 0.14 -30.67 -5.63
N VAL A 240 -0.40 -29.50 -5.32
CA VAL A 240 -1.79 -29.12 -5.71
C VAL A 240 -1.86 -28.81 -7.20
N GLY A 241 -0.82 -28.22 -7.78
CA GLY A 241 -0.78 -27.84 -9.20
C GLY A 241 0.40 -26.95 -9.57
N PHE A 242 0.35 -26.44 -10.79
CA PHE A 242 1.28 -25.44 -11.30
C PHE A 242 0.98 -24.06 -10.70
N ALA A 243 2.00 -23.24 -10.48
CA ALA A 243 1.83 -21.89 -9.95
C ALA A 243 2.78 -20.89 -10.64
N ILE A 244 2.32 -19.64 -10.85
CA ILE A 244 3.21 -18.50 -11.14
C ILE A 244 3.48 -17.78 -9.84
N LEU A 245 4.74 -17.72 -9.43
CA LEU A 245 5.20 -17.11 -8.18
C LEU A 245 6.41 -16.23 -8.41
N SER A 246 6.74 -15.37 -7.46
CA SER A 246 8.00 -14.62 -7.51
C SER A 246 9.18 -15.56 -7.48
N LYS A 247 10.16 -15.33 -8.34
CA LYS A 247 11.35 -16.18 -8.48
C LYS A 247 12.10 -16.29 -7.16
N GLN A 248 12.22 -15.17 -6.44
CA GLN A 248 12.87 -15.12 -5.13
C GLN A 248 12.19 -16.03 -4.09
N ALA A 249 10.84 -16.05 -4.04
CA ALA A 249 10.10 -16.89 -3.10
C ALA A 249 10.23 -18.39 -3.43
N CYS A 250 10.43 -18.75 -4.70
CA CYS A 250 10.56 -20.13 -5.15
C CYS A 250 11.98 -20.67 -4.98
N GLN A 251 12.99 -19.82 -5.00
CA GLN A 251 14.40 -20.22 -5.08
C GLN A 251 14.83 -21.23 -4.00
N PRO A 252 14.47 -21.08 -2.71
CA PRO A 252 14.79 -22.10 -1.69
C PRO A 252 14.22 -23.47 -2.00
N TYR A 253 12.97 -23.51 -2.49
CA TYR A 253 12.28 -24.77 -2.84
C TYR A 253 12.78 -25.40 -4.13
N ILE A 254 13.29 -24.58 -5.06
CA ILE A 254 13.94 -25.07 -6.29
C ILE A 254 15.30 -25.66 -5.93
N ASN A 255 16.07 -24.99 -5.07
CA ASN A 255 17.40 -25.44 -4.68
C ASN A 255 17.37 -26.79 -3.91
N ASP A 256 16.34 -27.03 -3.11
CA ASP A 256 16.14 -28.27 -2.36
C ASP A 256 15.33 -29.35 -3.11
N GLY A 257 14.95 -29.07 -4.36
CA GLY A 257 14.27 -30.03 -5.24
C GLY A 257 12.78 -30.23 -4.95
N ARG A 258 12.17 -29.45 -4.04
CA ARG A 258 10.73 -29.51 -3.77
C ARG A 258 9.88 -28.86 -4.85
N LEU A 259 10.46 -27.93 -5.62
CA LEU A 259 9.84 -27.33 -6.79
C LEU A 259 10.76 -27.48 -7.98
N ILE A 260 10.16 -27.65 -9.16
CA ILE A 260 10.82 -27.64 -10.46
C ILE A 260 10.37 -26.37 -11.19
N GLU A 261 11.35 -25.58 -11.66
CA GLU A 261 11.10 -24.44 -12.52
C GLU A 261 10.79 -24.89 -13.93
N ILE A 262 9.72 -24.36 -14.52
CA ILE A 262 9.30 -24.65 -15.89
C ILE A 262 9.57 -23.44 -16.75
N LYS A 263 10.34 -23.66 -17.83
CA LYS A 263 10.79 -22.61 -18.73
C LYS A 263 10.15 -22.76 -20.11
N PHE A 264 9.70 -21.64 -20.64
CA PHE A 264 9.20 -21.50 -21.99
C PHE A 264 9.96 -20.39 -22.72
N GLU A 265 9.71 -20.23 -24.00
CA GLU A 265 10.17 -19.07 -24.77
C GLU A 265 9.56 -17.77 -24.21
N GLN A 266 8.28 -17.83 -23.82
CA GLN A 266 7.62 -16.76 -23.07
C GLN A 266 7.94 -16.88 -21.58
N SER A 267 8.26 -15.76 -20.95
CA SER A 267 8.46 -15.69 -19.50
C SER A 267 7.14 -15.38 -18.78
N ALA A 268 6.99 -15.87 -17.56
CA ALA A 268 5.93 -15.38 -16.69
C ALA A 268 6.06 -13.87 -16.50
N ALA A 269 4.97 -13.12 -16.71
CA ALA A 269 5.00 -11.67 -16.60
C ALA A 269 5.41 -11.25 -15.19
N PRO A 270 6.35 -10.31 -15.03
CA PRO A 270 6.80 -9.85 -13.73
C PRO A 270 5.72 -9.07 -12.99
N LEU A 271 5.87 -8.94 -11.68
CA LEU A 271 5.09 -8.05 -10.85
C LEU A 271 5.80 -6.70 -10.72
N HIS A 272 5.07 -5.63 -10.99
CA HIS A 272 5.55 -4.27 -10.78
C HIS A 272 4.92 -3.73 -9.49
N LEU A 273 5.74 -3.28 -8.55
CA LEU A 273 5.28 -2.62 -7.35
C LEU A 273 5.31 -1.11 -7.56
N PHE A 274 4.21 -0.47 -7.18
CA PHE A 274 4.06 0.97 -7.22
C PHE A 274 3.67 1.50 -5.85
N ALA A 275 4.27 2.63 -5.48
CA ALA A 275 3.80 3.46 -4.39
C ALA A 275 2.74 4.41 -4.93
N LEU A 276 1.54 4.36 -4.37
CA LEU A 276 0.43 5.24 -4.70
C LEU A 276 0.17 6.20 -3.54
N TYR A 277 0.05 7.46 -3.87
CA TYR A 277 -0.34 8.49 -2.92
C TYR A 277 -1.18 9.57 -3.63
N SER A 278 -1.99 10.28 -2.85
CA SER A 278 -2.87 11.29 -3.43
C SER A 278 -2.06 12.37 -4.15
N ASN A 279 -2.58 12.86 -5.29
CA ASN A 279 -2.04 14.00 -6.03
C ASN A 279 -2.25 15.30 -5.24
N ARG A 280 -1.67 15.37 -4.04
CA ARG A 280 -1.66 16.56 -3.20
C ARG A 280 -0.39 17.33 -3.52
N ARG A 281 -0.51 18.63 -3.55
CA ARG A 281 0.59 19.55 -3.87
C ARG A 281 1.82 19.36 -2.96
N TYR A 282 1.61 18.71 -1.79
CA TYR A 282 2.65 18.46 -0.79
C TYR A 282 2.53 17.02 -0.26
N LEU A 283 3.54 16.21 -0.55
CA LEU A 283 3.71 14.88 0.04
C LEU A 283 4.44 15.03 1.38
N PRO A 284 3.89 14.55 2.52
CA PRO A 284 4.55 14.62 3.82
C PRO A 284 5.96 13.99 3.78
N ALA A 285 6.94 14.58 4.50
CA ALA A 285 8.32 14.09 4.44
C ALA A 285 8.47 12.65 4.92
N LYS A 286 7.74 12.26 5.97
CA LYS A 286 7.74 10.88 6.47
C LYS A 286 7.29 9.88 5.39
N THR A 287 6.26 10.23 4.61
CA THR A 287 5.77 9.41 3.49
C THR A 287 6.81 9.34 2.37
N ARG A 288 7.39 10.50 1.99
CA ARG A 288 8.47 10.58 1.00
C ARG A 288 9.69 9.76 1.44
N ALA A 289 10.12 9.94 2.69
CA ALA A 289 11.27 9.21 3.24
C ALA A 289 11.05 7.69 3.24
N LEU A 290 9.83 7.21 3.60
CA LEU A 290 9.51 5.79 3.53
C LEU A 290 9.55 5.28 2.07
N ILE A 291 8.98 6.02 1.12
CA ILE A 291 9.01 5.64 -0.31
C ILE A 291 10.45 5.53 -0.81
N ASP A 292 11.30 6.53 -0.49
CA ASP A 292 12.71 6.54 -0.89
C ASP A 292 13.48 5.40 -0.21
N PHE A 293 13.23 5.14 1.06
CA PHE A 293 13.83 4.05 1.82
C PHE A 293 13.46 2.67 1.22
N ILE A 294 12.19 2.44 0.94
CA ILE A 294 11.72 1.21 0.28
C ILE A 294 12.40 1.06 -1.08
N HIS A 295 12.37 2.10 -1.91
CA HIS A 295 12.99 2.05 -3.23
C HIS A 295 14.49 1.72 -3.14
N GLN A 296 15.23 2.37 -2.23
CA GLN A 296 16.65 2.12 -2.02
C GLN A 296 16.93 0.69 -1.54
N LYS A 297 16.14 0.18 -0.60
CA LYS A 297 16.32 -1.19 -0.07
C LYS A 297 16.00 -2.24 -1.13
N LEU A 298 14.89 -2.07 -1.86
CA LEU A 298 14.48 -3.02 -2.90
C LEU A 298 15.42 -3.01 -4.11
N SER A 299 15.98 -1.87 -4.48
CA SER A 299 16.97 -1.77 -5.57
C SER A 299 18.27 -2.50 -5.29
N ARG A 300 18.56 -2.79 -4.01
CA ARG A 300 19.76 -3.53 -3.58
C ARG A 300 19.51 -5.03 -3.41
N LEU A 301 18.25 -5.46 -3.46
CA LEU A 301 17.98 -6.89 -3.41
C LEU A 301 18.50 -7.53 -4.70
N PRO A 302 19.23 -8.65 -4.61
CA PRO A 302 19.55 -9.46 -5.78
C PRO A 302 18.25 -10.12 -6.25
N LEU A 303 17.43 -9.36 -6.96
CA LEU A 303 16.30 -9.92 -7.66
C LEU A 303 16.90 -10.77 -8.78
N VAL A 304 16.90 -12.09 -8.59
CA VAL A 304 17.44 -13.06 -9.54
C VAL A 304 16.79 -12.79 -10.89
N THR A 305 17.58 -12.23 -11.81
CA THR A 305 17.20 -11.96 -13.20
C THR A 305 16.91 -13.25 -13.97
#